data_a20c081ca8c2c41c7890472432361b4a
#
_entry.id   a20c081ca8c2c41c7890472432361b4a
#
_cell.length_a   1.000
_cell.length_b   1.000
_cell.length_c   1.000
_cell.angle_alpha   90.00
_cell.angle_beta   90.00
_cell.angle_gamma   90.00
#
_symmetry.space_group_name_H-M   'P 1'
#
loop_
_entity.id
_entity.type
_entity.pdbx_description
1 polymer ?
#
loop_
_entity_poly.entity_id
_entity_poly.type
_entity_poly.pdbx_seq_one_letter_code
_entity_poly.pdbx_strand_id
1 'polypeptide(L)'
;VSVIAIVCAFAANAGAKEGKSGFYLTGKAGASVVSLSDQRFLSGDEEETSKYKGGDDHDTVFSGGIAAGYDFYPQFSIPVRTELEFYARGKADSKYNLDKESWSGGYWRDDLKNEVSVNTLMLNAYYDFRNDSAFTPWVSAGIGYARIHQKTTGISTWDYGYGYSGRESLSRSGSADNFAWSLGAGVRYDVTPDIALDLSYRYLDAGDSSVSYKDEWGDKYKSEVDVKSHDIMLGVTYNF
;
A
#
# COMPACT_ATOMS: atom_id res chain seq x y z
N VAL A 1 -6.08 -19.48 -0.49
CA VAL A 1 -7.32 -20.04 0.13
C VAL A 1 -7.08 -20.46 1.58
N SER A 2 -5.83 -20.64 2.03
CA SER A 2 -5.53 -21.26 3.36
C SER A 2 -5.44 -20.28 4.55
N VAL A 3 -5.29 -18.97 4.34
CA VAL A 3 -5.11 -17.99 5.43
C VAL A 3 -6.42 -17.67 6.16
N ILE A 4 -7.53 -17.61 5.43
CA ILE A 4 -8.88 -17.35 6.02
C ILE A 4 -9.32 -18.52 6.94
N ALA A 5 -8.95 -19.75 6.62
CA ALA A 5 -9.29 -20.92 7.43
C ALA A 5 -8.57 -20.96 8.79
N ILE A 6 -7.36 -20.41 8.89
CA ILE A 6 -6.59 -20.37 10.14
C ILE A 6 -7.19 -19.34 11.10
N VAL A 7 -7.62 -18.18 10.61
CA VAL A 7 -8.25 -17.12 11.43
C VAL A 7 -9.59 -17.61 12.02
N CYS A 8 -10.39 -18.35 11.24
CA CYS A 8 -11.66 -18.92 11.73
C CYS A 8 -11.45 -20.04 12.76
N ALA A 9 -10.35 -20.80 12.70
CA ALA A 9 -10.09 -21.89 13.66
C ALA A 9 -9.66 -21.36 15.05
N PHE A 10 -9.04 -20.20 15.14
CA PHE A 10 -8.72 -19.56 16.43
C PHE A 10 -9.97 -18.96 17.09
N ALA A 11 -10.90 -18.41 16.31
CA ALA A 11 -12.15 -17.84 16.83
C ALA A 11 -13.10 -18.93 17.41
N ALA A 12 -13.08 -20.15 16.88
CA ALA A 12 -13.97 -21.23 17.30
C ALA A 12 -13.63 -21.81 18.70
N ASN A 13 -12.40 -21.64 19.18
CA ASN A 13 -11.96 -22.15 20.50
C ASN A 13 -12.03 -21.10 21.62
N ALA A 14 -12.34 -19.83 21.34
CA ALA A 14 -12.42 -18.76 22.33
C ALA A 14 -13.75 -18.74 23.11
N GLY A 15 -14.67 -19.63 22.85
CA GLY A 15 -16.05 -19.62 23.33
C GLY A 15 -16.35 -20.33 24.65
N ALA A 16 -15.44 -20.40 25.63
CA ALA A 16 -15.78 -21.09 26.89
C ALA A 16 -14.92 -20.64 28.08
N LYS A 17 -15.03 -19.39 28.54
CA LYS A 17 -14.73 -19.05 29.94
C LYS A 17 -15.30 -17.68 30.30
N GLU A 18 -15.82 -17.54 31.53
CA GLU A 18 -16.15 -16.28 32.16
C GLU A 18 -14.87 -15.46 32.36
N GLY A 19 -14.57 -14.59 31.40
CA GLY A 19 -13.43 -13.69 31.36
C GLY A 19 -13.00 -13.47 29.90
N LYS A 20 -12.72 -12.25 29.52
CA LYS A 20 -12.27 -11.93 28.16
C LYS A 20 -11.01 -12.71 27.82
N SER A 21 -11.01 -13.37 26.68
CA SER A 21 -9.90 -14.23 26.25
C SER A 21 -8.65 -13.45 25.83
N GLY A 22 -8.78 -12.13 25.59
CA GLY A 22 -7.76 -11.27 25.01
C GLY A 22 -7.68 -11.34 23.48
N PHE A 23 -8.25 -12.36 22.83
CA PHE A 23 -8.30 -12.42 21.37
C PHE A 23 -9.29 -11.40 20.80
N TYR A 24 -8.96 -10.84 19.65
CA TYR A 24 -9.86 -9.94 18.93
C TYR A 24 -9.71 -10.06 17.41
N LEU A 25 -10.73 -9.63 16.69
CA LEU A 25 -10.75 -9.45 15.25
C LEU A 25 -11.09 -8.00 14.92
N THR A 26 -10.41 -7.43 13.93
CA THR A 26 -10.64 -6.05 13.46
C THR A 26 -10.85 -6.04 11.96
N GLY A 27 -11.92 -5.35 11.52
CA GLY A 27 -12.08 -4.90 10.15
C GLY A 27 -11.67 -3.43 10.05
N LYS A 28 -10.88 -3.07 9.05
CA LYS A 28 -10.37 -1.70 8.84
C LYS A 28 -10.73 -1.21 7.44
N ALA A 29 -11.11 0.06 7.32
CA ALA A 29 -11.32 0.72 6.04
C ALA A 29 -10.88 2.19 6.13
N GLY A 30 -10.41 2.75 5.03
CA GLY A 30 -9.91 4.11 5.05
C GLY A 30 -9.42 4.62 3.70
N ALA A 31 -8.70 5.71 3.78
CA ALA A 31 -8.00 6.32 2.65
C ALA A 31 -6.50 6.25 2.87
N SER A 32 -5.79 5.91 1.82
CA SER A 32 -4.33 5.87 1.79
C SER A 32 -3.83 6.88 0.77
N VAL A 33 -2.99 7.82 1.21
CA VAL A 33 -2.22 8.68 0.33
C VAL A 33 -0.94 7.92 0.00
N VAL A 34 -0.88 7.35 -1.19
CA VAL A 34 0.27 6.61 -1.70
C VAL A 34 1.21 7.60 -2.37
N SER A 35 2.43 7.68 -1.87
CA SER A 35 3.51 8.50 -2.42
C SER A 35 4.41 7.62 -3.28
N LEU A 36 4.57 8.03 -4.53
CA LEU A 36 5.47 7.44 -5.51
C LEU A 36 6.64 8.40 -5.70
N SER A 37 7.77 8.09 -5.09
CA SER A 37 8.95 8.95 -5.12
C SER A 37 10.12 8.28 -5.83
N ASP A 38 11.18 9.07 -6.10
CA ASP A 38 12.39 8.60 -6.79
C ASP A 38 12.11 7.83 -8.09
N GLN A 39 11.04 8.22 -8.81
CA GLN A 39 10.67 7.57 -10.07
C GLN A 39 11.81 7.73 -11.08
N ARG A 40 12.32 6.60 -11.56
CA ARG A 40 13.41 6.54 -12.54
C ARG A 40 13.01 5.63 -13.68
N PHE A 41 13.22 6.11 -14.88
CA PHE A 41 13.12 5.32 -16.09
C PHE A 41 14.49 5.26 -16.75
N LEU A 42 14.97 4.06 -16.96
CA LEU A 42 16.25 3.77 -17.63
C LEU A 42 15.95 3.14 -18.98
N SER A 43 16.53 3.68 -20.03
CA SER A 43 16.41 3.18 -21.40
C SER A 43 17.78 3.20 -22.05
N GLY A 44 18.19 2.10 -22.64
CA GLY A 44 19.44 2.05 -23.37
C GLY A 44 20.01 0.65 -23.54
N ASP A 45 21.07 0.56 -24.33
CA ASP A 45 21.86 -0.63 -24.54
C ASP A 45 23.00 -0.79 -23.51
N GLU A 46 23.96 -1.68 -23.77
CA GLU A 46 25.08 -1.92 -22.85
C GLU A 46 26.12 -0.78 -22.84
N GLU A 47 26.10 0.12 -23.83
CA GLU A 47 27.09 1.20 -24.01
C GLU A 47 26.53 2.57 -23.60
N GLU A 48 25.23 2.85 -23.86
CA GLU A 48 24.59 4.12 -23.49
C GLU A 48 23.24 3.92 -22.80
N THR A 49 23.10 4.43 -21.59
CA THR A 49 21.86 4.41 -20.83
C THR A 49 21.33 5.82 -20.61
N SER A 50 20.18 6.15 -21.19
CA SER A 50 19.45 7.39 -20.90
C SER A 50 18.67 7.24 -19.61
N LYS A 51 18.76 8.24 -18.72
CA LYS A 51 18.06 8.30 -17.43
C LYS A 51 17.05 9.41 -17.44
N TYR A 52 15.79 9.06 -17.29
CA TYR A 52 14.70 10.02 -17.08
C TYR A 52 14.28 9.96 -15.62
N LYS A 53 14.18 11.11 -14.98
CA LYS A 53 13.69 11.25 -13.62
C LYS A 53 12.26 11.79 -13.66
N GLY A 54 11.30 10.98 -13.15
CA GLY A 54 9.95 11.43 -12.88
C GLY A 54 9.91 12.31 -11.63
N GLY A 55 8.85 13.10 -11.48
CA GLY A 55 8.58 13.84 -10.25
C GLY A 55 8.04 12.92 -9.15
N ASP A 56 7.99 13.45 -7.93
CA ASP A 56 7.24 12.82 -6.86
C ASP A 56 5.74 13.04 -7.12
N ASP A 57 4.97 11.96 -7.00
CA ASP A 57 3.53 11.98 -7.22
C ASP A 57 2.81 11.36 -6.03
N HIS A 58 1.58 11.82 -5.77
CA HIS A 58 0.76 11.36 -4.67
C HIS A 58 -0.64 11.08 -5.19
N ASP A 59 -1.14 9.92 -4.87
CA ASP A 59 -2.52 9.57 -5.19
C ASP A 59 -3.26 9.07 -3.95
N THR A 60 -4.51 9.48 -3.80
CA THR A 60 -5.36 9.08 -2.69
C THR A 60 -6.28 7.96 -3.14
N VAL A 61 -6.11 6.80 -2.52
CA VAL A 61 -6.85 5.59 -2.87
C VAL A 61 -7.65 5.08 -1.67
N PHE A 62 -8.77 4.42 -1.96
CA PHE A 62 -9.49 3.65 -0.94
C PHE A 62 -8.65 2.45 -0.51
N SER A 63 -8.73 2.13 0.77
CA SER A 63 -7.97 1.02 1.35
C SER A 63 -8.77 0.31 2.44
N GLY A 64 -8.42 -0.95 2.69
CA GLY A 64 -9.08 -1.72 3.73
C GLY A 64 -8.36 -3.03 4.03
N GLY A 65 -8.69 -3.61 5.16
CA GLY A 65 -8.05 -4.83 5.62
C GLY A 65 -8.77 -5.49 6.78
N ILE A 66 -8.20 -6.61 7.18
CA ILE A 66 -8.64 -7.40 8.33
C ILE A 66 -7.43 -7.76 9.18
N ALA A 67 -7.67 -7.89 10.47
CA ALA A 67 -6.62 -8.26 11.41
C ALA A 67 -7.14 -9.18 12.51
N ALA A 68 -6.26 -10.02 13.01
CA ALA A 68 -6.50 -10.84 14.20
C ALA A 68 -5.40 -10.51 15.21
N GLY A 69 -5.78 -10.33 16.46
CA GLY A 69 -4.84 -9.88 17.49
C GLY A 69 -5.11 -10.46 18.85
N TYR A 70 -4.19 -10.12 19.75
CA TYR A 70 -4.27 -10.47 21.16
C TYR A 70 -3.95 -9.26 22.04
N ASP A 71 -4.87 -8.94 22.94
CA ASP A 71 -4.72 -7.93 23.99
C ASP A 71 -4.21 -8.61 25.27
N PHE A 72 -3.02 -8.22 25.72
CA PHE A 72 -2.40 -8.79 26.93
C PHE A 72 -2.96 -8.18 28.21
N TYR A 73 -3.75 -7.11 28.12
CA TYR A 73 -4.23 -6.42 29.30
C TYR A 73 -5.23 -7.23 30.14
N PRO A 74 -6.24 -7.90 29.56
CA PRO A 74 -7.24 -8.61 30.35
C PRO A 74 -6.67 -9.72 31.25
N GLN A 75 -5.61 -10.40 30.80
CA GLN A 75 -5.02 -11.53 31.52
C GLN A 75 -3.78 -11.17 32.31
N PHE A 76 -2.98 -10.21 31.79
CA PHE A 76 -1.64 -9.94 32.34
C PHE A 76 -1.48 -8.49 32.85
N SER A 77 -2.47 -7.63 32.68
CA SER A 77 -2.41 -6.18 32.97
C SER A 77 -1.26 -5.47 32.24
N ILE A 78 -0.85 -6.00 31.08
CA ILE A 78 0.17 -5.41 30.23
C ILE A 78 -0.54 -4.60 29.15
N PRO A 79 -0.31 -3.27 29.04
CA PRO A 79 -1.02 -2.41 28.10
C PRO A 79 -0.46 -2.52 26.67
N VAL A 80 -0.32 -3.75 26.21
CA VAL A 80 0.23 -4.09 24.87
C VAL A 80 -0.77 -4.98 24.13
N ARG A 81 -0.93 -4.73 22.84
CA ARG A 81 -1.64 -5.60 21.91
C ARG A 81 -0.70 -6.01 20.78
N THR A 82 -0.88 -7.21 20.24
CA THR A 82 -0.21 -7.65 19.01
C THR A 82 -1.26 -8.04 17.99
N GLU A 83 -0.95 -7.83 16.71
CA GLU A 83 -1.92 -8.01 15.64
C GLU A 83 -1.23 -8.49 14.35
N LEU A 84 -1.75 -9.54 13.75
CA LEU A 84 -1.44 -9.92 12.37
C LEU A 84 -2.49 -9.30 11.44
N GLU A 85 -2.06 -8.43 10.54
CA GLU A 85 -2.91 -7.65 9.66
C GLU A 85 -2.63 -7.95 8.20
N PHE A 86 -3.68 -8.19 7.42
CA PHE A 86 -3.66 -8.08 5.96
C PHE A 86 -4.37 -6.80 5.56
N TYR A 87 -3.69 -5.95 4.77
CA TYR A 87 -4.23 -4.67 4.34
C TYR A 87 -3.96 -4.43 2.85
N ALA A 88 -4.99 -4.05 2.10
CA ALA A 88 -4.94 -3.81 0.66
C ALA A 88 -5.23 -2.34 0.36
N ARG A 89 -4.45 -1.76 -0.55
CA ARG A 89 -4.62 -0.41 -1.06
C ARG A 89 -5.02 -0.45 -2.53
N GLY A 90 -5.94 0.42 -2.91
CA GLY A 90 -6.34 0.62 -4.30
C GLY A 90 -5.15 0.99 -5.19
N LYS A 91 -5.41 1.16 -6.47
CA LYS A 91 -4.38 1.55 -7.43
C LYS A 91 -4.11 3.04 -7.33
N ALA A 92 -2.87 3.39 -7.11
CA ALA A 92 -2.35 4.74 -7.25
C ALA A 92 -1.82 4.93 -8.68
N ASP A 93 -2.23 6.02 -9.30
CA ASP A 93 -1.88 6.36 -10.68
C ASP A 93 -0.89 7.53 -10.69
N SER A 94 0.15 7.42 -11.50
CA SER A 94 1.07 8.50 -11.80
C SER A 94 1.26 8.63 -13.31
N LYS A 95 1.33 9.86 -13.80
CA LYS A 95 1.61 10.17 -15.20
C LYS A 95 2.66 11.25 -15.32
N TYR A 96 3.64 11.02 -16.16
CA TYR A 96 4.60 12.04 -16.53
C TYR A 96 4.96 11.99 -18.02
N ASN A 97 5.32 13.14 -18.56
CA ASN A 97 5.73 13.27 -19.94
C ASN A 97 7.22 12.94 -20.05
N LEU A 98 7.57 12.05 -20.95
CA LEU A 98 8.97 11.68 -21.23
C LEU A 98 9.58 12.68 -22.23
N ASP A 99 8.84 12.96 -23.32
CA ASP A 99 9.28 13.86 -24.36
C ASP A 99 8.08 14.44 -25.12
N LYS A 100 8.27 15.65 -25.67
CA LYS A 100 7.26 16.33 -26.48
C LYS A 100 7.91 17.26 -27.46
N GLU A 101 7.56 17.12 -28.73
CA GLU A 101 7.92 18.06 -29.79
C GLU A 101 6.65 18.58 -30.48
N SER A 102 6.66 19.86 -30.87
CA SER A 102 5.55 20.51 -31.55
C SER A 102 6.08 21.44 -32.64
N TRP A 103 5.48 21.39 -33.82
CA TRP A 103 5.82 22.25 -34.97
C TRP A 103 4.56 22.82 -35.64
N SER A 104 4.73 23.68 -36.60
CA SER A 104 3.61 24.25 -37.35
C SER A 104 2.92 23.15 -38.19
N GLY A 105 1.84 22.60 -37.67
CA GLY A 105 1.02 21.59 -38.34
C GLY A 105 1.03 20.21 -37.70
N GLY A 106 1.74 20.01 -36.58
CA GLY A 106 1.73 18.74 -35.90
C GLY A 106 2.40 18.71 -34.53
N TYR A 107 2.31 17.59 -33.86
CA TYR A 107 3.02 17.31 -32.61
C TYR A 107 3.31 15.82 -32.46
N TRP A 108 4.28 15.53 -31.62
CA TRP A 108 4.60 14.20 -31.12
C TRP A 108 4.80 14.29 -29.62
N ARG A 109 4.35 13.28 -28.87
CA ARG A 109 4.38 13.26 -27.42
C ARG A 109 4.47 11.83 -26.91
N ASP A 110 5.40 11.60 -25.99
CA ASP A 110 5.55 10.37 -25.24
C ASP A 110 5.21 10.60 -23.77
N ASP A 111 4.26 9.83 -23.27
CA ASP A 111 3.84 9.82 -21.88
C ASP A 111 4.12 8.44 -21.26
N LEU A 112 4.48 8.44 -19.99
CA LEU A 112 4.53 7.24 -19.18
C LEU A 112 3.45 7.30 -18.09
N LYS A 113 2.68 6.20 -17.99
CA LYS A 113 1.71 6.00 -16.91
C LYS A 113 2.16 4.84 -16.04
N ASN A 114 2.28 5.08 -14.72
CA ASN A 114 2.48 4.05 -13.72
C ASN A 114 1.19 3.86 -12.92
N GLU A 115 0.77 2.60 -12.75
CA GLU A 115 -0.30 2.18 -11.85
C GLU A 115 0.33 1.27 -10.80
N VAL A 116 0.21 1.63 -9.52
CA VAL A 116 0.81 0.89 -8.41
C VAL A 116 -0.26 0.50 -7.41
N SER A 117 -0.32 -0.76 -7.01
CA SER A 117 -1.14 -1.23 -5.89
C SER A 117 -0.27 -1.96 -4.87
N VAL A 118 -0.61 -1.79 -3.59
CA VAL A 118 0.19 -2.31 -2.47
C VAL A 118 -0.68 -3.13 -1.54
N ASN A 119 -0.31 -4.40 -1.37
CA ASN A 119 -0.88 -5.28 -0.36
C ASN A 119 0.17 -5.59 0.70
N THR A 120 -0.21 -5.57 1.97
CA THR A 120 0.72 -5.81 3.07
C THR A 120 0.20 -6.90 3.99
N LEU A 121 1.13 -7.71 4.51
CA LEU A 121 0.92 -8.61 5.64
C LEU A 121 1.89 -8.17 6.75
N MET A 122 1.33 -7.62 7.84
CA MET A 122 2.11 -6.94 8.89
C MET A 122 1.87 -7.61 10.24
N LEU A 123 2.93 -7.73 11.02
CA LEU A 123 2.87 -7.98 12.46
C LEU A 123 3.04 -6.64 13.17
N ASN A 124 1.98 -6.18 13.83
CA ASN A 124 1.94 -4.91 14.54
C ASN A 124 1.97 -5.15 16.05
N ALA A 125 2.65 -4.27 16.76
CA ALA A 125 2.59 -4.14 18.20
C ALA A 125 2.05 -2.75 18.56
N TYR A 126 1.14 -2.72 19.53
CA TYR A 126 0.48 -1.50 20.02
C TYR A 126 0.80 -1.32 21.49
N TYR A 127 1.01 -0.08 21.90
CA TYR A 127 1.06 0.31 23.28
C TYR A 127 -0.14 1.22 23.57
N ASP A 128 -1.02 0.77 24.47
CA ASP A 128 -2.25 1.45 24.84
C ASP A 128 -2.03 2.33 26.08
N PHE A 129 -2.27 3.63 25.95
CA PHE A 129 -2.26 4.57 27.09
C PHE A 129 -3.58 4.45 27.84
N ARG A 130 -3.73 3.37 28.63
CA ARG A 130 -4.93 3.05 29.38
C ARG A 130 -5.25 4.14 30.42
N ASN A 131 -6.52 4.49 30.54
CA ASN A 131 -7.05 5.47 31.47
C ASN A 131 -8.51 5.09 31.85
N ASP A 132 -9.14 5.84 32.73
CA ASP A 132 -10.49 5.55 33.24
C ASP A 132 -11.62 6.01 32.28
N SER A 133 -11.30 6.50 31.09
CA SER A 133 -12.30 6.89 30.09
C SER A 133 -12.54 5.78 29.04
N ALA A 134 -13.60 5.93 28.26
CA ALA A 134 -13.88 5.03 27.11
C ALA A 134 -12.90 5.23 25.95
N PHE A 135 -12.05 6.26 25.99
CA PHE A 135 -11.08 6.58 24.95
C PHE A 135 -9.68 6.13 25.38
N THR A 136 -9.07 5.25 24.61
CA THR A 136 -7.71 4.77 24.84
C THR A 136 -6.81 5.21 23.68
N PRO A 137 -5.98 6.24 23.85
CA PRO A 137 -4.94 6.57 22.89
C PRO A 137 -3.92 5.43 22.79
N TRP A 138 -3.31 5.26 21.63
CA TRP A 138 -2.30 4.25 21.43
C TRP A 138 -1.27 4.67 20.37
N VAL A 139 -0.10 4.04 20.42
CA VAL A 139 0.92 4.10 19.37
C VAL A 139 1.25 2.69 18.91
N SER A 140 1.72 2.55 17.68
CA SER A 140 2.07 1.24 17.14
C SER A 140 3.34 1.29 16.30
N ALA A 141 4.00 0.14 16.25
CA ALA A 141 5.05 -0.15 15.28
C ALA A 141 4.76 -1.52 14.65
N GLY A 142 5.06 -1.64 13.37
CA GLY A 142 4.84 -2.88 12.62
C GLY A 142 5.98 -3.20 11.69
N ILE A 143 6.18 -4.49 11.47
CA ILE A 143 7.09 -5.02 10.46
C ILE A 143 6.36 -6.10 9.67
N GLY A 144 6.76 -6.31 8.44
CA GLY A 144 6.10 -7.31 7.63
C GLY A 144 6.56 -7.33 6.18
N TYR A 145 5.66 -7.75 5.36
CA TYR A 145 5.86 -8.01 3.95
C TYR A 145 4.90 -7.16 3.12
N ALA A 146 5.43 -6.46 2.13
CA ALA A 146 4.66 -5.72 1.14
C ALA A 146 4.81 -6.37 -0.22
N ARG A 147 3.69 -6.63 -0.87
CA ARG A 147 3.63 -6.99 -2.28
C ARG A 147 3.15 -5.80 -3.09
N ILE A 148 4.07 -5.26 -3.87
CA ILE A 148 3.81 -4.14 -4.77
C ILE A 148 3.55 -4.73 -6.16
N HIS A 149 2.42 -4.38 -6.76
CA HIS A 149 2.14 -4.67 -8.16
C HIS A 149 2.17 -3.38 -8.95
N GLN A 150 3.12 -3.29 -9.87
CA GLN A 150 3.32 -2.14 -10.74
C GLN A 150 2.96 -2.49 -12.18
N LYS A 151 2.22 -1.60 -12.85
CA LYS A 151 1.97 -1.64 -14.28
C LYS A 151 2.43 -0.33 -14.89
N THR A 152 3.38 -0.41 -15.80
CA THR A 152 3.90 0.73 -16.55
C THR A 152 3.35 0.69 -17.96
N THR A 153 2.81 1.80 -18.46
CA THR A 153 2.28 1.95 -19.81
C THR A 153 2.95 3.16 -20.48
N GLY A 154 3.75 2.90 -21.50
CA GLY A 154 4.23 3.91 -22.44
C GLY A 154 3.13 4.24 -23.44
N ILE A 155 2.94 5.51 -23.74
CA ILE A 155 1.91 6.02 -24.65
C ILE A 155 2.57 7.02 -25.58
N SER A 156 2.68 6.67 -26.86
CA SER A 156 3.12 7.56 -27.93
C SER A 156 1.89 8.12 -28.65
N THR A 157 1.81 9.43 -28.78
CA THR A 157 0.73 10.10 -29.49
C THR A 157 1.34 11.06 -30.51
N TRP A 158 0.88 11.02 -31.75
CA TRP A 158 1.37 11.89 -32.82
C TRP A 158 0.24 12.42 -33.70
N ASP A 159 0.43 13.61 -34.19
CA ASP A 159 -0.37 14.23 -35.22
C ASP A 159 0.57 15.00 -36.16
N TYR A 160 0.71 14.50 -37.38
CA TYR A 160 1.55 15.11 -38.42
C TYR A 160 0.76 16.05 -39.34
N GLY A 161 -0.50 16.33 -38.99
CA GLY A 161 -1.42 17.12 -39.83
C GLY A 161 -1.97 16.31 -41.00
N TYR A 162 -2.80 16.94 -41.82
CA TYR A 162 -3.44 16.35 -43.02
C TYR A 162 -4.16 15.01 -42.78
N GLY A 163 -4.63 14.77 -41.54
CA GLY A 163 -5.34 13.53 -41.18
C GLY A 163 -4.44 12.35 -40.80
N TYR A 164 -3.14 12.57 -40.70
CA TYR A 164 -2.17 11.56 -40.21
C TYR A 164 -1.94 11.74 -38.72
N SER A 165 -2.78 11.11 -37.91
CA SER A 165 -2.62 11.07 -36.45
C SER A 165 -2.76 9.64 -35.95
N GLY A 166 -2.13 9.35 -34.81
CA GLY A 166 -2.19 8.04 -34.20
C GLY A 166 -1.81 8.05 -32.74
N ARG A 167 -2.09 6.92 -32.09
CA ARG A 167 -1.72 6.66 -30.72
C ARG A 167 -1.37 5.19 -30.57
N GLU A 168 -0.21 4.94 -30.00
CA GLU A 168 0.22 3.60 -29.63
C GLU A 168 0.43 3.51 -28.12
N SER A 169 0.25 2.32 -27.55
CA SER A 169 0.53 2.10 -26.13
C SER A 169 1.09 0.70 -25.92
N LEU A 170 2.15 0.63 -25.12
CA LEU A 170 2.77 -0.61 -24.70
C LEU A 170 2.72 -0.70 -23.17
N SER A 171 2.14 -1.77 -22.65
CA SER A 171 2.06 -2.01 -21.20
C SER A 171 2.93 -3.17 -20.78
N ARG A 172 3.60 -3.01 -19.64
CA ARG A 172 4.31 -4.07 -18.93
C ARG A 172 3.94 -4.03 -17.46
N SER A 173 3.91 -5.19 -16.82
CA SER A 173 3.61 -5.31 -15.41
C SER A 173 4.63 -6.20 -14.71
N GLY A 174 4.88 -5.89 -13.45
CA GLY A 174 5.73 -6.66 -12.56
C GLY A 174 5.21 -6.61 -11.14
N SER A 175 5.75 -7.48 -10.30
CA SER A 175 5.48 -7.44 -8.86
C SER A 175 6.81 -7.52 -8.13
N ALA A 176 6.92 -6.72 -7.07
CA ALA A 176 8.02 -6.76 -6.13
C ALA A 176 7.52 -7.18 -4.76
N ASP A 177 8.33 -7.92 -4.07
CA ASP A 177 8.06 -8.44 -2.73
C ASP A 177 9.14 -7.90 -1.80
N ASN A 178 8.73 -7.05 -0.85
CA ASN A 178 9.66 -6.27 -0.03
C ASN A 178 9.40 -6.49 1.46
N PHE A 179 10.43 -6.25 2.26
CA PHE A 179 10.27 -5.94 3.67
C PHE A 179 9.56 -4.59 3.81
N ALA A 180 8.58 -4.52 4.72
CA ALA A 180 7.87 -3.30 5.04
C ALA A 180 7.91 -3.02 6.52
N TRP A 181 7.87 -1.73 6.88
CA TRP A 181 7.72 -1.31 8.26
C TRP A 181 6.73 -0.16 8.37
N SER A 182 6.13 0.00 9.55
CA SER A 182 5.15 1.04 9.78
C SER A 182 5.23 1.61 11.19
N LEU A 183 4.83 2.87 11.33
CA LEU A 183 4.56 3.52 12.59
C LEU A 183 3.15 4.10 12.56
N GLY A 184 2.44 3.99 13.67
CA GLY A 184 1.08 4.46 13.75
C GLY A 184 0.73 5.05 15.12
N ALA A 185 -0.35 5.82 15.11
CA ALA A 185 -0.98 6.34 16.32
C ALA A 185 -2.48 6.43 16.10
N GLY A 186 -3.24 6.34 17.17
CA GLY A 186 -4.69 6.41 17.08
C GLY A 186 -5.37 6.47 18.43
N VAL A 187 -6.70 6.42 18.36
CA VAL A 187 -7.56 6.39 19.52
C VAL A 187 -8.57 5.28 19.32
N ARG A 188 -8.69 4.43 20.33
CA ARG A 188 -9.70 3.40 20.45
C ARG A 188 -10.83 3.92 21.34
N TYR A 189 -12.05 3.70 20.93
CA TYR A 189 -13.27 3.99 21.68
C TYR A 189 -14.04 2.69 21.95
N ASP A 190 -14.15 2.32 23.21
CA ASP A 190 -14.90 1.12 23.62
C ASP A 190 -16.40 1.44 23.66
N VAL A 191 -17.13 1.00 22.62
CA VAL A 191 -18.59 1.21 22.48
C VAL A 191 -19.34 0.30 23.46
N THR A 192 -18.90 -0.95 23.55
CA THR A 192 -19.37 -1.96 24.49
C THR A 192 -18.17 -2.74 25.03
N PRO A 193 -18.35 -3.61 26.02
CA PRO A 193 -17.26 -4.51 26.44
C PRO A 193 -16.67 -5.35 25.30
N ASP A 194 -17.46 -5.66 24.27
CA ASP A 194 -17.02 -6.55 23.19
C ASP A 194 -16.73 -5.82 21.87
N ILE A 195 -17.19 -4.57 21.73
CA ILE A 195 -17.06 -3.81 20.48
C ILE A 195 -16.30 -2.51 20.73
N ALA A 196 -15.24 -2.29 19.97
CA ALA A 196 -14.49 -1.05 19.94
C ALA A 196 -14.39 -0.47 18.53
N LEU A 197 -14.30 0.85 18.46
CA LEU A 197 -14.01 1.61 17.25
C LEU A 197 -12.60 2.19 17.37
N ASP A 198 -11.83 2.13 16.28
CA ASP A 198 -10.50 2.71 16.21
C ASP A 198 -10.45 3.77 15.10
N LEU A 199 -9.96 4.97 15.43
CA LEU A 199 -9.52 5.97 14.44
C LEU A 199 -8.00 6.03 14.50
N SER A 200 -7.36 5.85 13.37
CA SER A 200 -5.91 5.71 13.29
C SER A 200 -5.28 6.40 12.10
N TYR A 201 -4.04 6.82 12.31
CA TYR A 201 -3.11 7.23 11.28
C TYR A 201 -1.92 6.28 11.29
N ARG A 202 -1.43 5.93 10.09
CA ARG A 202 -0.26 5.09 9.92
C ARG A 202 0.63 5.62 8.80
N TYR A 203 1.92 5.69 9.05
CA TYR A 203 2.95 5.77 8.04
C TYR A 203 3.44 4.36 7.72
N LEU A 204 3.52 4.03 6.44
CA LEU A 204 4.07 2.79 5.91
C LEU A 204 5.19 3.10 4.93
N ASP A 205 6.29 2.38 5.04
CA ASP A 205 7.34 2.26 4.04
C ASP A 205 7.28 0.83 3.48
N ALA A 206 6.93 0.72 2.21
CA ALA A 206 6.75 -0.55 1.52
C ALA A 206 7.96 -0.93 0.65
N GLY A 207 9.03 -0.11 0.70
CA GLY A 207 10.24 -0.32 -0.10
C GLY A 207 10.04 0.00 -1.58
N ASP A 208 10.93 -0.53 -2.41
CA ASP A 208 11.07 -0.18 -3.81
C ASP A 208 10.35 -1.18 -4.72
N SER A 209 9.88 -0.72 -5.86
CA SER A 209 9.40 -1.57 -6.96
C SER A 209 10.15 -1.27 -8.24
N SER A 210 10.42 -2.30 -9.01
CA SER A 210 10.99 -2.14 -10.33
C SER A 210 10.36 -3.07 -11.35
N VAL A 211 10.14 -2.55 -12.55
CA VAL A 211 9.72 -3.31 -13.73
C VAL A 211 10.79 -3.16 -14.79
N SER A 212 11.33 -4.28 -15.25
CA SER A 212 12.33 -4.29 -16.31
C SER A 212 11.91 -5.21 -17.47
N TYR A 213 12.25 -4.84 -18.68
CA TYR A 213 12.08 -5.67 -19.86
C TYR A 213 13.18 -5.37 -20.88
N LYS A 214 13.40 -6.34 -21.79
CA LYS A 214 14.22 -6.15 -22.98
C LYS A 214 13.30 -6.16 -24.19
N ASP A 215 13.59 -5.29 -25.16
CA ASP A 215 12.91 -5.36 -26.45
C ASP A 215 13.57 -6.40 -27.39
N GLU A 216 13.04 -6.52 -28.60
CA GLU A 216 13.55 -7.45 -29.62
C GLU A 216 14.94 -7.06 -30.14
N TRP A 217 15.36 -5.81 -29.94
CA TRP A 217 16.65 -5.26 -30.36
C TRP A 217 17.72 -5.40 -29.26
N GLY A 218 17.33 -5.85 -28.07
CA GLY A 218 18.23 -6.07 -26.93
C GLY A 218 18.33 -4.90 -25.95
N ASP A 219 17.62 -3.79 -26.23
CA ASP A 219 17.58 -2.63 -25.35
C ASP A 219 16.91 -2.96 -24.03
N LYS A 220 17.50 -2.49 -22.93
CA LYS A 220 17.01 -2.70 -21.57
C LYS A 220 16.22 -1.48 -21.12
N TYR A 221 15.05 -1.73 -20.62
CA TYR A 221 14.17 -0.73 -20.03
C TYR A 221 13.90 -1.09 -18.58
N LYS A 222 14.02 -0.12 -17.67
CA LYS A 222 13.75 -0.30 -16.25
C LYS A 222 13.02 0.90 -15.69
N SER A 223 11.90 0.64 -15.04
CA SER A 223 11.15 1.64 -14.26
C SER A 223 11.30 1.29 -12.79
N GLU A 224 11.78 2.23 -11.98
CA GLU A 224 11.94 2.11 -10.53
C GLU A 224 11.07 3.14 -9.83
N VAL A 225 10.53 2.77 -8.67
CA VAL A 225 9.71 3.64 -7.83
C VAL A 225 9.81 3.23 -6.36
N ASP A 226 10.01 4.20 -5.45
CA ASP A 226 9.88 4.02 -4.01
C ASP A 226 8.42 4.21 -3.61
N VAL A 227 7.91 3.33 -2.76
CA VAL A 227 6.50 3.32 -2.38
C VAL A 227 6.33 3.51 -0.89
N LYS A 228 5.71 4.62 -0.51
CA LYS A 228 5.34 4.97 0.85
C LYS A 228 3.85 5.26 0.93
N SER A 229 3.26 5.15 2.11
CA SER A 229 1.84 5.45 2.28
C SER A 229 1.56 6.12 3.61
N HIS A 230 0.63 7.07 3.59
CA HIS A 230 0.00 7.66 4.76
C HIS A 230 -1.46 7.21 4.80
N ASP A 231 -1.80 6.38 5.76
CA ASP A 231 -3.14 5.78 5.86
C ASP A 231 -3.93 6.45 6.99
N ILE A 232 -5.16 6.86 6.70
CA ILE A 232 -6.16 7.26 7.71
C ILE A 232 -7.25 6.19 7.68
N MET A 233 -7.47 5.52 8.82
CA MET A 233 -8.31 4.34 8.90
C MET A 233 -9.32 4.43 10.03
N LEU A 234 -10.51 3.88 9.75
CA LEU A 234 -11.51 3.52 10.76
C LEU A 234 -11.50 2.00 10.91
N GLY A 235 -11.45 1.54 12.14
CA GLY A 235 -11.50 0.13 12.50
C GLY A 235 -12.72 -0.20 13.36
N VAL A 236 -13.26 -1.39 13.18
CA VAL A 236 -14.25 -2.00 14.07
C VAL A 236 -13.65 -3.28 14.60
N THR A 237 -13.51 -3.37 15.92
CA THR A 237 -12.91 -4.50 16.62
C THR A 237 -13.97 -5.23 17.44
N TYR A 238 -13.95 -6.56 17.34
CA TYR A 238 -14.71 -7.45 18.19
C TYR A 238 -13.75 -8.21 19.14
N ASN A 239 -13.96 -8.06 20.44
CA ASN A 239 -13.21 -8.77 21.49
C ASN A 239 -13.97 -10.00 21.96
N PHE A 240 -13.27 -11.14 22.09
CA PHE A 240 -13.84 -12.45 22.50
C PHE A 240 -13.72 -12.69 24.01
#